data_4ffb732528e0092a4f461396cf85c3bb
#
_entry.id   4ffb732528e0092a4f461396cf85c3bb
#
_cell.length_a   1.000
_cell.length_b   1.000
_cell.length_c   1.000
_cell.angle_alpha   90.00
_cell.angle_beta   90.00
_cell.angle_gamma   90.00
#
_symmetry.space_group_name_H-M   'P 1'
#
loop_
_entity.id
_entity.type
_entity.pdbx_description
1 polymer ?
#
loop_
_entity_poly.entity_id
_entity_poly.type
_entity_poly.pdbx_seq_one_letter_code
_entity_poly.pdbx_strand_id
1 'polypeptide(L)'
;MDEFLAKETAARSPSVFHCRLIPPRPDFAFTLTEEERALMNAHVDYLRGLLREGRMMIAGPVADPAGPWGLLILQVGTEADARAVTEGDPVARSGRGFRYEILPMMSTIM
;
A
#
# COMPACT_ATOMS: atom_id res chain seq x y z
N MET A 1 6.71 -26.89 2.68
CA MET A 1 5.46 -26.33 2.12
C MET A 1 4.26 -26.54 3.04
N ASP A 2 4.11 -27.74 3.60
CA ASP A 2 2.98 -28.01 4.49
C ASP A 2 2.95 -27.10 5.71
N GLU A 3 4.11 -26.92 6.35
CA GLU A 3 4.21 -26.02 7.48
C GLU A 3 3.90 -24.57 7.09
N PHE A 4 4.37 -24.16 5.92
CA PHE A 4 4.11 -22.83 5.38
C PHE A 4 2.61 -22.60 5.21
N LEU A 5 1.92 -23.54 4.56
CA LEU A 5 0.48 -23.41 4.31
C LEU A 5 -0.35 -23.54 5.60
N ALA A 6 0.05 -24.40 6.52
CA ALA A 6 -0.63 -24.55 7.80
C ALA A 6 -0.53 -23.26 8.61
N LYS A 7 0.63 -22.62 8.61
CA LYS A 7 0.83 -21.36 9.33
C LYS A 7 -0.02 -20.24 8.74
N GLU A 8 -0.08 -20.15 7.42
CA GLU A 8 -0.92 -19.17 6.74
C GLU A 8 -2.39 -19.43 7.07
N THR A 9 -2.81 -20.68 7.06
CA THR A 9 -4.19 -21.06 7.38
C THR A 9 -4.56 -20.73 8.82
N ALA A 10 -3.64 -20.94 9.76
CA ALA A 10 -3.88 -20.70 11.19
C ALA A 10 -3.89 -19.23 11.54
N ALA A 11 -3.07 -18.42 10.87
CA ALA A 11 -2.89 -17.00 11.18
C ALA A 11 -3.61 -16.11 10.17
N ARG A 12 -4.92 -16.26 10.10
CA ARG A 12 -5.71 -15.52 9.11
C ARG A 12 -5.94 -14.08 9.45
N SER A 13 -5.99 -13.74 10.74
CA SER A 13 -6.37 -12.41 11.18
C SER A 13 -5.45 -11.98 12.29
N PRO A 14 -4.75 -10.84 12.11
CA PRO A 14 -4.78 -10.00 10.90
C PRO A 14 -4.03 -10.64 9.75
N SER A 15 -4.47 -10.35 8.54
CA SER A 15 -3.78 -10.78 7.33
C SER A 15 -2.86 -9.68 6.85
N VAL A 16 -1.89 -10.07 6.02
CA VAL A 16 -0.92 -9.12 5.46
C VAL A 16 -1.13 -9.01 3.96
N PHE A 17 -1.15 -7.78 3.48
CA PHE A 17 -1.42 -7.48 2.09
C PHE A 17 -0.28 -6.65 1.52
N HIS A 18 0.25 -7.10 0.39
CA HIS A 18 1.24 -6.38 -0.39
C HIS A 18 0.49 -5.46 -1.34
N CYS A 19 0.66 -4.16 -1.18
CA CYS A 19 -0.02 -3.18 -2.02
C CYS A 19 1.00 -2.38 -2.81
N ARG A 20 0.69 -2.10 -4.07
CA ARG A 20 1.49 -1.24 -4.93
C ARG A 20 0.65 -0.04 -5.32
N LEU A 21 1.15 1.14 -5.04
CA LEU A 21 0.57 2.37 -5.54
C LEU A 21 1.26 2.74 -6.84
N ILE A 22 0.51 2.67 -7.94
CA ILE A 22 1.03 2.99 -9.26
C ILE A 22 0.67 4.44 -9.56
N PRO A 23 1.68 5.30 -9.79
CA PRO A 23 1.41 6.71 -10.10
C PRO A 23 0.89 6.88 -11.52
N PRO A 24 0.39 8.08 -11.87
CA PRO A 24 -0.24 8.30 -13.17
C PRO A 24 0.72 8.24 -14.37
N ARG A 25 2.03 8.33 -14.13
CA ARG A 25 3.03 8.26 -15.19
C ARG A 25 4.35 7.71 -14.64
N PRO A 26 5.19 7.05 -15.48
CA PRO A 26 6.41 6.40 -14.98
C PRO A 26 7.43 7.35 -14.35
N ASP A 27 7.49 8.60 -14.80
CA ASP A 27 8.43 9.59 -14.28
C ASP A 27 7.83 10.51 -13.21
N PHE A 28 6.67 10.14 -12.68
CA PHE A 28 5.94 10.95 -11.68
C PHE A 28 6.86 11.46 -10.56
N ALA A 29 7.71 10.60 -10.01
CA ALA A 29 8.56 10.95 -8.88
C ALA A 29 9.52 12.12 -9.18
N PHE A 30 9.80 12.38 -10.46
CA PHE A 30 10.75 13.39 -10.91
C PHE A 30 10.08 14.57 -11.58
N THR A 31 8.77 14.54 -11.77
CA THR A 31 8.03 15.56 -12.54
C THR A 31 6.78 16.06 -11.81
N LEU A 32 6.75 15.95 -10.47
CA LEU A 32 5.59 16.38 -9.70
C LEU A 32 5.28 17.86 -9.94
N THR A 33 3.99 18.12 -10.15
CA THR A 33 3.49 19.49 -10.08
C THR A 33 3.33 19.88 -8.60
N GLU A 34 3.11 21.18 -8.35
CA GLU A 34 2.85 21.67 -7.00
C GLU A 34 1.62 21.02 -6.38
N GLU A 35 0.56 20.84 -7.16
CA GLU A 35 -0.66 20.18 -6.71
C GLU A 35 -0.42 18.73 -6.36
N GLU A 36 0.38 18.05 -7.18
CA GLU A 36 0.73 16.66 -6.92
C GLU A 36 1.59 16.53 -5.67
N ARG A 37 2.49 17.47 -5.43
CA ARG A 37 3.30 17.50 -4.22
C ARG A 37 2.41 17.63 -2.97
N ALA A 38 1.45 18.53 -3.01
CA ALA A 38 0.50 18.71 -1.91
C ALA A 38 -0.31 17.44 -1.68
N LEU A 39 -0.73 16.78 -2.76
CA LEU A 39 -1.45 15.51 -2.69
C LEU A 39 -0.59 14.41 -2.06
N MET A 40 0.68 14.34 -2.44
CA MET A 40 1.60 13.35 -1.86
C MET A 40 1.88 13.63 -0.38
N ASN A 41 1.89 14.89 0.04
CA ASN A 41 2.00 15.22 1.46
C ASN A 41 0.78 14.69 2.24
N ALA A 42 -0.42 14.85 1.69
CA ALA A 42 -1.64 14.31 2.30
C ALA A 42 -1.60 12.78 2.35
N HIS A 43 -1.09 12.15 1.30
CA HIS A 43 -0.89 10.71 1.24
C HIS A 43 0.04 10.23 2.37
N VAL A 44 1.17 10.89 2.55
CA VAL A 44 2.13 10.54 3.62
C VAL A 44 1.49 10.68 5.00
N ASP A 45 0.72 11.74 5.23
CA ASP A 45 0.02 11.94 6.50
C ASP A 45 -0.99 10.81 6.75
N TYR A 46 -1.70 10.41 5.71
CA TYR A 46 -2.65 9.28 5.80
C TYR A 46 -1.91 7.99 6.18
N LEU A 47 -0.79 7.69 5.53
CA LEU A 47 0.00 6.51 5.81
C LEU A 47 0.58 6.52 7.23
N ARG A 48 1.02 7.68 7.72
CA ARG A 48 1.52 7.80 9.08
C ARG A 48 0.42 7.48 10.10
N GLY A 49 -0.81 7.84 9.80
CA GLY A 49 -1.96 7.48 10.62
C GLY A 49 -2.14 5.96 10.69
N LEU A 50 -2.05 5.29 9.56
CA LEU A 50 -2.14 3.82 9.50
C LEU A 50 -1.02 3.17 10.29
N LEU A 51 0.19 3.72 10.21
CA LEU A 51 1.33 3.21 10.97
C LEU A 51 1.10 3.32 12.47
N ARG A 52 0.61 4.47 12.93
CA ARG A 52 0.31 4.69 14.35
C ARG A 52 -0.77 3.74 14.86
N GLU A 53 -1.72 3.39 14.00
CA GLU A 53 -2.82 2.48 14.35
C GLU A 53 -2.42 1.01 14.27
N GLY A 54 -1.21 0.70 13.83
CA GLY A 54 -0.76 -0.67 13.66
C GLY A 54 -1.37 -1.39 12.46
N ARG A 55 -1.97 -0.66 11.53
CA ARG A 55 -2.61 -1.22 10.34
C ARG A 55 -1.68 -1.30 9.14
N MET A 56 -0.53 -0.68 9.24
CA MET A 56 0.49 -0.67 8.21
C MET A 56 1.85 -0.95 8.85
N MET A 57 2.65 -1.79 8.22
CA MET A 57 3.96 -2.17 8.73
C MET A 57 5.07 -1.30 8.18
N ILE A 58 5.03 -1.01 6.87
CA ILE A 58 6.06 -0.24 6.19
C ILE A 58 5.48 0.31 4.89
N ALA A 59 5.93 1.48 4.50
CA ALA A 59 5.62 2.07 3.21
C ALA A 59 6.80 2.88 2.71
N GLY A 60 6.91 3.01 1.40
CA GLY A 60 7.91 3.85 0.79
C GLY A 60 7.99 3.65 -0.71
N PRO A 61 8.63 4.60 -1.41
CA PRO A 61 8.83 4.46 -2.85
C PRO A 61 9.89 3.42 -3.16
N VAL A 62 9.63 2.65 -4.21
CA VAL A 62 10.56 1.63 -4.73
C VAL A 62 11.20 2.20 -5.99
N ALA A 63 12.52 2.15 -6.07
CA ALA A 63 13.28 2.68 -7.19
C ALA A 63 13.34 1.67 -8.33
N ASP A 64 12.19 1.42 -8.93
CA ASP A 64 12.06 0.52 -10.07
C ASP A 64 12.59 1.23 -11.32
N PRO A 65 13.48 0.61 -12.10
CA PRO A 65 13.97 1.23 -13.33
C PRO A 65 12.87 1.56 -14.35
N ALA A 66 11.77 0.83 -14.32
CA ALA A 66 10.63 1.09 -15.21
C ALA A 66 9.77 2.27 -14.74
N GLY A 67 10.05 2.81 -13.58
CA GLY A 67 9.33 3.93 -12.97
C GLY A 67 9.05 3.63 -11.50
N PRO A 68 9.39 4.56 -10.60
CA PRO A 68 9.13 4.36 -9.17
C PRO A 68 7.65 4.18 -8.86
N TRP A 69 7.36 3.33 -7.89
CA TRP A 69 6.01 3.08 -7.39
C TRP A 69 6.05 2.97 -5.86
N GLY A 70 4.89 3.08 -5.23
CA GLY A 70 4.82 3.04 -3.78
C GLY A 70 4.53 1.66 -3.24
N LEU A 71 5.36 1.18 -2.32
CA LEU A 71 5.11 -0.03 -1.58
C LEU A 71 4.30 0.29 -0.33
N LEU A 72 3.33 -0.57 -0.02
CA LEU A 72 2.53 -0.45 1.19
C LEU A 72 2.23 -1.85 1.70
N ILE A 73 2.73 -2.18 2.89
CA ILE A 73 2.41 -3.48 3.52
C ILE A 73 1.39 -3.22 4.60
N LEU A 74 0.17 -3.72 4.38
CA LEU A 74 -0.94 -3.57 5.32
C LEU A 74 -1.10 -4.83 6.17
N GLN A 75 -1.53 -4.62 7.40
CA GLN A 75 -1.84 -5.68 8.35
C GLN A 75 -3.24 -5.41 8.87
N VAL A 76 -4.22 -6.03 8.21
CA VAL A 76 -5.65 -5.82 8.49
C VAL A 76 -6.38 -7.17 8.48
N GLY A 77 -7.66 -7.15 8.83
CA GLY A 77 -8.39 -8.41 9.03
C GLY A 77 -8.73 -9.16 7.75
N THR A 78 -9.11 -8.44 6.69
CA THR A 78 -9.61 -9.05 5.45
C THR A 78 -9.14 -8.27 4.24
N GLU A 79 -9.28 -8.86 3.05
CA GLU A 79 -9.02 -8.15 1.80
C GLU A 79 -9.96 -6.96 1.62
N ALA A 80 -11.22 -7.10 2.07
CA ALA A 80 -12.17 -5.99 2.03
C ALA A 80 -11.68 -4.81 2.88
N ASP A 81 -11.07 -5.10 4.03
CA ASP A 81 -10.47 -4.06 4.87
C ASP A 81 -9.27 -3.41 4.17
N ALA A 82 -8.43 -4.19 3.49
CA ALA A 82 -7.31 -3.65 2.73
C ALA A 82 -7.78 -2.72 1.61
N ARG A 83 -8.86 -3.11 0.91
CA ARG A 83 -9.47 -2.26 -0.12
C ARG A 83 -10.01 -0.98 0.47
N ALA A 84 -10.70 -1.06 1.59
CA ALA A 84 -11.24 0.12 2.25
C ALA A 84 -10.12 1.10 2.65
N VAL A 85 -9.01 0.57 3.16
CA VAL A 85 -7.85 1.37 3.52
C VAL A 85 -7.26 2.08 2.30
N THR A 86 -7.02 1.34 1.21
CA THR A 86 -6.45 1.94 0.01
C THR A 86 -7.39 2.93 -0.66
N GLU A 87 -8.69 2.65 -0.66
CA GLU A 87 -9.70 3.56 -1.20
C GLU A 87 -9.83 4.84 -0.39
N GLY A 88 -9.49 4.80 0.90
CA GLY A 88 -9.50 5.97 1.78
C GLY A 88 -8.30 6.89 1.62
N ASP A 89 -7.28 6.45 0.90
CA ASP A 89 -6.07 7.25 0.67
C ASP A 89 -6.39 8.45 -0.21
N PRO A 90 -5.95 9.66 0.17
CA PRO A 90 -6.16 10.86 -0.66
C PRO A 90 -5.77 10.70 -2.13
N VAL A 91 -4.70 9.98 -2.43
CA VAL A 91 -4.29 9.79 -3.85
C VAL A 91 -5.30 8.94 -4.62
N ALA A 92 -5.86 7.91 -3.98
CA ALA A 92 -6.88 7.07 -4.62
C ALA A 92 -8.16 7.86 -4.85
N ARG A 93 -8.48 8.78 -3.95
CA ARG A 93 -9.70 9.60 -4.01
C ARG A 93 -9.57 10.81 -4.94
N SER A 94 -8.36 11.12 -5.36
CA SER A 94 -8.08 12.34 -6.13
C SER A 94 -8.61 12.32 -7.55
N GLY A 95 -8.82 11.15 -8.13
CA GLY A 95 -9.18 11.02 -9.53
C GLY A 95 -8.08 11.41 -10.50
N ARG A 96 -6.82 11.44 -10.04
CA ARG A 96 -5.67 11.89 -10.83
C ARG A 96 -4.86 10.76 -11.46
N GLY A 97 -5.43 9.56 -11.56
CA GLY A 97 -4.80 8.45 -12.26
C GLY A 97 -3.92 7.53 -11.42
N PHE A 98 -3.95 7.71 -10.10
CA PHE A 98 -3.31 6.75 -9.20
C PHE A 98 -4.16 5.50 -9.07
N ARG A 99 -3.53 4.34 -8.95
CA ARG A 99 -4.25 3.10 -8.69
C ARG A 99 -3.46 2.21 -7.75
N TYR A 100 -4.18 1.42 -6.97
CA TYR A 100 -3.59 0.42 -6.09
C TYR A 100 -3.76 -0.98 -6.67
N GLU A 101 -2.72 -1.79 -6.52
CA GLU A 101 -2.78 -3.23 -6.73
C GLU A 101 -2.61 -3.89 -5.37
N ILE A 102 -3.51 -4.78 -5.01
CA ILE A 102 -3.54 -5.42 -3.69
C ILE A 102 -3.41 -6.93 -3.87
N LEU A 103 -2.40 -7.51 -3.23
CA LEU A 103 -2.18 -8.95 -3.26
C LEU A 103 -2.07 -9.45 -1.82
N PRO A 104 -2.89 -10.43 -1.43
CA PRO A 104 -2.73 -11.04 -0.11
C PRO A 104 -1.44 -11.86 -0.09
N MET A 105 -0.74 -11.81 1.04
CA MET A 105 0.40 -12.68 1.25
C MET A 105 -0.09 -14.03 1.76
N MET A 106 0.41 -15.09 1.16
CA MET A 106 -0.01 -16.44 1.54
C MET A 106 0.43 -16.78 2.96
N SER A 107 1.58 -16.22 3.37
CA SER A 107 2.17 -16.40 4.68
C SER A 107 3.21 -15.31 4.90
N THR A 108 3.60 -15.08 6.14
CA THR A 108 4.59 -14.07 6.47
C THR A 108 5.62 -14.64 7.43
N ILE A 109 6.83 -14.14 7.29
CA ILE A 109 7.92 -14.36 8.25
C ILE A 109 8.20 -13.01 8.88
N MET A 110 7.83 -12.86 10.14
CA MET A 110 8.01 -11.60 10.82
C MET A 110 8.00 -11.77 12.35
#